data_3df6a1a6e4d6a3b2bfcbf5c90008461e
#
_entry.id   3df6a1a6e4d6a3b2bfcbf5c90008461e
#
_cell.length_a   1.000
_cell.length_b   1.000
_cell.length_c   1.000
_cell.angle_alpha   90.00
_cell.angle_beta   90.00
_cell.angle_gamma   90.00
#
_symmetry.space_group_name_H-M   'P 1'
#
loop_
_entity.id
_entity.type
_entity.pdbx_description
1 polymer ?
#
loop_
_entity_poly.entity_id
_entity_poly.type
_entity_poly.pdbx_seq_one_letter_code
_entity_poly.pdbx_strand_id
1 'polypeptide(L)'
;MKKNNKIQKLSIIGGGPAGLASAYFAHKNGLKFELFEGNSEIGGNCKTVEHKNFKFDLGAHRFHDKNKYVTSIVRNLLNDDLKLVSTPSKIFFKGKMITFPIEFKNLLKKLDSKIILKILFENGINIFNKNKINSFNDLVIKRYGSTLSTLFINNYSKKLWGIDSTLLSPKISGGRLKNLNIISIINIFSNRKHFEGFFYYPKNGFGIIFDKIKEEIQNNNMFLNSNITKIFHNDNKINAIEINDNKKIEVDQIINSLPINIIANILEPKIPIKILDIVN
;
A
#
# COMPACT_ATOMS: atom_id res chain seq x y z
N MET A 1 27.44 -12.52 30.13
CA MET A 1 26.04 -12.81 30.52
C MET A 1 25.13 -11.91 29.67
N LYS A 2 24.48 -12.43 28.64
CA LYS A 2 23.42 -11.70 27.91
C LYS A 2 22.21 -11.60 28.85
N LYS A 3 21.90 -10.39 29.33
CA LYS A 3 20.64 -10.15 30.01
C LYS A 3 19.53 -10.50 28.99
N ASN A 4 18.83 -11.61 29.22
CA ASN A 4 17.55 -11.88 28.58
C ASN A 4 16.58 -10.78 29.05
N ASN A 5 16.56 -9.65 28.36
CA ASN A 5 15.50 -8.65 28.50
C ASN A 5 14.23 -9.28 27.92
N LYS A 6 13.51 -10.04 28.73
CA LYS A 6 12.18 -10.55 28.39
C LYS A 6 11.30 -9.33 28.21
N ILE A 7 10.76 -9.14 27.00
CA ILE A 7 9.78 -8.10 26.73
C ILE A 7 8.64 -8.30 27.73
N GLN A 8 8.44 -7.37 28.65
CA GLN A 8 7.39 -7.47 29.65
C GLN A 8 6.04 -7.14 29.04
N LYS A 9 6.01 -6.14 28.14
CA LYS A 9 4.79 -5.65 27.50
C LYS A 9 5.10 -4.98 26.17
N LEU A 10 4.38 -5.39 25.12
CA LEU A 10 4.47 -4.81 23.79
C LEU A 10 3.28 -3.87 23.56
N SER A 11 3.52 -2.60 23.27
CA SER A 11 2.48 -1.65 22.89
C SER A 11 2.43 -1.51 21.37
N ILE A 12 1.27 -1.74 20.78
CA ILE A 12 1.04 -1.64 19.33
C ILE A 12 0.15 -0.43 19.06
N ILE A 13 0.64 0.50 18.26
CA ILE A 13 -0.06 1.74 17.93
C ILE A 13 -0.64 1.65 16.53
N GLY A 14 -1.97 1.77 16.43
CA GLY A 14 -2.77 1.68 15.22
C GLY A 14 -3.37 0.30 15.00
N GLY A 15 -4.69 0.24 14.83
CA GLY A 15 -5.50 -0.96 14.55
C GLY A 15 -5.71 -1.22 13.06
N GLY A 16 -4.83 -0.71 12.19
CA GLY A 16 -4.79 -1.03 10.77
C GLY A 16 -4.16 -2.39 10.49
N PRO A 17 -4.02 -2.79 9.20
CA PRO A 17 -3.49 -4.10 8.82
C PRO A 17 -2.16 -4.46 9.47
N ALA A 18 -1.22 -3.50 9.56
CA ALA A 18 0.10 -3.75 10.12
C ALA A 18 0.05 -3.96 11.64
N GLY A 19 -0.71 -3.14 12.37
CA GLY A 19 -0.87 -3.29 13.82
C GLY A 19 -1.60 -4.57 14.19
N LEU A 20 -2.68 -4.91 13.47
CA LEU A 20 -3.41 -6.16 13.69
C LEU A 20 -2.59 -7.39 13.37
N ALA A 21 -1.78 -7.38 12.30
CA ALA A 21 -0.84 -8.44 12.01
C ALA A 21 0.20 -8.59 13.14
N SER A 22 0.72 -7.47 13.67
CA SER A 22 1.65 -7.49 14.80
C SER A 22 1.01 -8.08 16.05
N ALA A 23 -0.23 -7.72 16.36
CA ALA A 23 -1.00 -8.28 17.48
C ALA A 23 -1.27 -9.78 17.30
N TYR A 24 -1.63 -10.21 16.08
CA TYR A 24 -1.82 -11.62 15.74
C TYR A 24 -0.56 -12.44 16.01
N PHE A 25 0.60 -11.98 15.54
CA PHE A 25 1.85 -12.69 15.76
C PHE A 25 2.31 -12.62 17.22
N ALA A 26 2.08 -11.52 17.93
CA ALA A 26 2.33 -11.44 19.36
C ALA A 26 1.49 -12.48 20.12
N HIS A 27 0.19 -12.58 19.82
CA HIS A 27 -0.71 -13.57 20.39
C HIS A 27 -0.23 -15.02 20.12
N LYS A 28 0.07 -15.34 18.86
CA LYS A 28 0.53 -16.68 18.44
C LYS A 28 1.85 -17.09 19.09
N ASN A 29 2.68 -16.13 19.50
CA ASN A 29 3.94 -16.38 20.19
C ASN A 29 3.85 -16.22 21.73
N GLY A 30 2.65 -16.07 22.29
CA GLY A 30 2.44 -15.94 23.73
C GLY A 30 3.03 -14.66 24.34
N LEU A 31 3.24 -13.62 23.53
CA LEU A 31 3.71 -12.31 23.99
C LEU A 31 2.55 -11.50 24.56
N LYS A 32 2.77 -10.86 25.70
CA LYS A 32 1.82 -9.89 26.25
C LYS A 32 1.87 -8.61 25.40
N PHE A 33 0.72 -8.15 24.94
CA PHE A 33 0.62 -6.92 24.15
C PHE A 33 -0.64 -6.12 24.51
N GLU A 34 -0.61 -4.85 24.17
CA GLU A 34 -1.77 -3.95 24.12
C GLU A 34 -1.78 -3.25 22.77
N LEU A 35 -2.95 -3.18 22.12
CA LEU A 35 -3.14 -2.47 20.87
C LEU A 35 -4.03 -1.26 21.10
N PHE A 36 -3.57 -0.08 20.67
CA PHE A 36 -4.28 1.19 20.78
C PHE A 36 -4.71 1.66 19.38
N GLU A 37 -6.01 1.88 19.20
CA GLU A 37 -6.60 2.42 17.96
C GLU A 37 -7.39 3.70 18.28
N GLY A 38 -7.11 4.77 17.55
CA GLY A 38 -7.75 6.07 17.77
C GLY A 38 -9.24 6.10 17.39
N ASN A 39 -9.66 5.25 16.47
CA ASN A 39 -11.04 5.17 16.03
C ASN A 39 -11.85 4.15 16.85
N SER A 40 -13.18 4.19 16.67
CA SER A 40 -14.11 3.20 17.25
C SER A 40 -14.06 1.84 16.59
N GLU A 41 -13.34 1.69 15.46
CA GLU A 41 -13.25 0.48 14.64
C GLU A 41 -11.84 0.22 14.15
N ILE A 42 -11.51 -1.05 13.98
CA ILE A 42 -10.25 -1.53 13.44
C ILE A 42 -10.25 -1.58 11.90
N GLY A 43 -9.11 -1.97 11.30
CA GLY A 43 -8.95 -2.22 9.86
C GLY A 43 -8.32 -1.08 9.09
N GLY A 44 -8.26 0.13 9.67
CA GLY A 44 -7.65 1.29 9.02
C GLY A 44 -8.23 1.53 7.60
N ASN A 45 -7.37 1.71 6.61
CA ASN A 45 -7.80 1.91 5.22
C ASN A 45 -8.36 0.63 4.54
N CYS A 46 -8.27 -0.52 5.19
CA CYS A 46 -8.78 -1.80 4.68
C CYS A 46 -10.15 -2.19 5.23
N LYS A 47 -10.85 -1.24 5.84
CA LYS A 47 -12.24 -1.45 6.31
C LYS A 47 -13.17 -1.71 5.14
N THR A 48 -14.17 -2.55 5.39
CA THR A 48 -15.37 -2.65 4.58
C THR A 48 -16.49 -1.95 5.31
N VAL A 49 -17.09 -0.95 4.68
CA VAL A 49 -18.26 -0.22 5.21
C VAL A 49 -19.53 -0.78 4.60
N GLU A 50 -20.60 -0.80 5.37
CA GLU A 50 -21.92 -1.25 4.93
C GLU A 50 -22.90 -0.07 4.87
N HIS A 51 -23.64 0.02 3.75
CA HIS A 51 -24.71 0.99 3.58
C HIS A 51 -25.87 0.35 2.79
N LYS A 52 -27.05 0.33 3.36
CA LYS A 52 -28.28 -0.19 2.73
C LYS A 52 -28.08 -1.59 2.10
N ASN A 53 -27.53 -2.55 2.81
CA ASN A 53 -27.24 -3.91 2.34
C ASN A 53 -26.11 -4.03 1.30
N PHE A 54 -25.44 -2.96 0.96
CA PHE A 54 -24.26 -2.97 0.11
C PHE A 54 -22.99 -2.84 0.95
N LYS A 55 -21.95 -3.56 0.57
CA LYS A 55 -20.63 -3.53 1.21
C LYS A 55 -19.63 -2.86 0.28
N PHE A 56 -18.87 -1.93 0.82
CA PHE A 56 -17.88 -1.15 0.09
C PHE A 56 -16.55 -1.15 0.83
N ASP A 57 -15.48 -1.52 0.16
CA ASP A 57 -14.13 -1.30 0.67
C ASP A 57 -13.72 0.16 0.45
N LEU A 58 -12.93 0.71 1.37
CA LEU A 58 -12.42 2.09 1.27
C LEU A 58 -11.40 2.29 0.14
N GLY A 59 -11.00 1.21 -0.53
CA GLY A 59 -10.09 1.22 -1.65
C GLY A 59 -10.19 -0.04 -2.50
N ALA A 60 -9.50 -0.06 -3.64
CA ALA A 60 -9.45 -1.22 -4.53
C ALA A 60 -8.51 -2.30 -3.97
N HIS A 61 -8.92 -2.97 -2.91
CA HIS A 61 -8.12 -4.01 -2.26
C HIS A 61 -8.14 -5.32 -3.05
N ARG A 62 -6.97 -5.93 -3.19
CA ARG A 62 -6.75 -7.20 -3.87
C ARG A 62 -5.74 -8.02 -3.08
N PHE A 63 -6.12 -9.20 -2.62
CA PHE A 63 -5.20 -10.08 -1.93
C PHE A 63 -4.49 -10.98 -2.95
N HIS A 64 -3.22 -10.68 -3.22
CA HIS A 64 -2.40 -11.45 -4.15
C HIS A 64 -1.60 -12.52 -3.42
N ASP A 65 -1.56 -13.73 -3.98
CA ASP A 65 -0.81 -14.87 -3.47
C ASP A 65 0.72 -14.74 -3.74
N LYS A 66 1.30 -13.63 -3.26
CA LYS A 66 2.74 -13.37 -3.40
C LYS A 66 3.58 -14.01 -2.31
N ASN A 67 3.01 -14.19 -1.13
CA ASN A 67 3.63 -14.84 0.01
C ASN A 67 2.75 -16.00 0.47
N LYS A 68 3.18 -17.23 0.21
CA LYS A 68 2.45 -18.45 0.51
C LYS A 68 2.12 -18.62 1.99
N TYR A 69 3.02 -18.20 2.87
CA TYR A 69 2.81 -18.24 4.31
C TYR A 69 1.68 -17.30 4.74
N VAL A 70 1.71 -16.05 4.29
CA VAL A 70 0.62 -15.10 4.57
C VAL A 70 -0.70 -15.56 3.96
N THR A 71 -0.65 -16.12 2.74
CA THR A 71 -1.85 -16.67 2.08
C THR A 71 -2.44 -17.83 2.88
N SER A 72 -1.61 -18.72 3.45
CA SER A 72 -2.11 -19.83 4.28
C SER A 72 -2.80 -19.32 5.55
N ILE A 73 -2.26 -18.29 6.20
CA ILE A 73 -2.91 -17.68 7.37
C ILE A 73 -4.29 -17.14 7.00
N VAL A 74 -4.37 -16.33 5.93
CA VAL A 74 -5.66 -15.74 5.51
C VAL A 74 -6.66 -16.81 5.10
N ARG A 75 -6.22 -17.88 4.42
CA ARG A 75 -7.07 -19.03 4.09
C ARG A 75 -7.61 -19.73 5.34
N ASN A 76 -6.76 -19.95 6.35
CA ASN A 76 -7.18 -20.58 7.60
C ASN A 76 -8.16 -19.71 8.40
N LEU A 77 -8.04 -18.38 8.33
CA LEU A 77 -8.98 -17.47 8.97
C LEU A 77 -10.34 -17.40 8.28
N LEU A 78 -10.37 -17.51 6.95
CA LEU A 78 -11.57 -17.27 6.14
C LEU A 78 -12.18 -18.53 5.53
N ASN A 79 -11.43 -19.62 5.44
CA ASN A 79 -11.85 -20.90 4.82
C ASN A 79 -12.53 -20.65 3.44
N ASP A 80 -13.77 -21.12 3.29
CA ASP A 80 -14.54 -21.01 2.05
C ASP A 80 -15.00 -19.60 1.71
N ASP A 81 -14.87 -18.64 2.60
CA ASP A 81 -15.22 -17.24 2.32
C ASP A 81 -14.15 -16.51 1.50
N LEU A 82 -12.95 -17.05 1.37
CA LEU A 82 -11.91 -16.49 0.51
C LEU A 82 -12.05 -17.04 -0.93
N LYS A 83 -12.53 -16.20 -1.84
CA LYS A 83 -12.78 -16.58 -3.24
C LYS A 83 -11.66 -16.13 -4.17
N LEU A 84 -11.34 -16.96 -5.17
CA LEU A 84 -10.48 -16.55 -6.27
C LEU A 84 -11.32 -15.79 -7.30
N VAL A 85 -10.95 -14.54 -7.57
CA VAL A 85 -11.67 -13.63 -8.46
C VAL A 85 -10.79 -13.32 -9.68
N SER A 86 -11.39 -13.37 -10.87
CA SER A 86 -10.76 -12.96 -12.12
C SER A 86 -11.37 -11.65 -12.59
N THR A 87 -10.66 -10.54 -12.36
CA THR A 87 -11.10 -9.21 -12.79
C THR A 87 -9.91 -8.44 -13.34
N PRO A 88 -9.65 -8.48 -14.65
CA PRO A 88 -8.55 -7.74 -15.27
C PRO A 88 -8.76 -6.24 -15.12
N SER A 89 -7.68 -5.52 -14.85
CA SER A 89 -7.71 -4.05 -14.82
C SER A 89 -7.94 -3.49 -16.21
N LYS A 90 -8.73 -2.42 -16.31
CA LYS A 90 -8.99 -1.72 -17.57
C LYS A 90 -8.90 -0.21 -17.36
N ILE A 91 -8.41 0.49 -18.38
CA ILE A 91 -8.39 1.95 -18.45
C ILE A 91 -9.50 2.39 -19.38
N PHE A 92 -10.40 3.23 -18.89
CA PHE A 92 -11.41 3.87 -19.73
C PHE A 92 -10.79 5.09 -20.42
N PHE A 93 -10.75 5.09 -21.76
CA PHE A 93 -10.17 6.16 -22.55
C PHE A 93 -11.03 6.43 -23.79
N LYS A 94 -11.56 7.66 -23.92
CA LYS A 94 -12.38 8.12 -25.07
C LYS A 94 -13.47 7.10 -25.46
N GLY A 95 -14.27 6.67 -24.50
CA GLY A 95 -15.35 5.70 -24.75
C GLY A 95 -14.92 4.25 -24.91
N LYS A 96 -13.62 3.93 -24.84
CA LYS A 96 -13.08 2.58 -25.06
C LYS A 96 -12.41 2.06 -23.80
N MET A 97 -12.55 0.76 -23.52
CA MET A 97 -11.85 0.06 -22.44
C MET A 97 -10.54 -0.52 -22.97
N ILE A 98 -9.40 -0.08 -22.42
CA ILE A 98 -8.05 -0.57 -22.73
C ILE A 98 -7.61 -1.47 -21.59
N THR A 99 -7.11 -2.66 -21.90
CA THR A 99 -6.59 -3.60 -20.89
C THR A 99 -5.32 -3.04 -20.23
N PHE A 100 -5.20 -3.21 -18.91
CA PHE A 100 -4.00 -2.87 -18.16
C PHE A 100 -3.42 -4.14 -17.49
N PRO A 101 -2.12 -4.41 -17.60
CA PRO A 101 -1.07 -3.59 -18.27
C PRO A 101 -1.34 -3.35 -19.75
N ILE A 102 -0.80 -2.22 -20.25
CA ILE A 102 -1.06 -1.81 -21.63
C ILE A 102 -0.39 -2.81 -22.58
N GLU A 103 -1.20 -3.50 -23.39
CA GLU A 103 -0.74 -4.40 -24.43
C GLU A 103 -0.78 -3.70 -25.80
N PHE A 104 0.29 -3.84 -26.58
CA PHE A 104 0.38 -3.19 -27.91
C PHE A 104 -0.75 -3.60 -28.86
N LYS A 105 -1.16 -4.87 -28.85
CA LYS A 105 -2.31 -5.38 -29.64
C LYS A 105 -3.63 -4.64 -29.28
N ASN A 106 -3.83 -4.30 -28.02
CA ASN A 106 -5.00 -3.53 -27.58
C ASN A 106 -4.92 -2.09 -28.02
N LEU A 107 -3.72 -1.48 -28.02
CA LEU A 107 -3.51 -0.12 -28.52
C LEU A 107 -3.79 -0.03 -30.04
N LEU A 108 -3.25 -0.98 -30.83
CA LEU A 108 -3.48 -1.04 -32.28
C LEU A 108 -4.96 -1.09 -32.67
N LYS A 109 -5.78 -1.80 -31.89
CA LYS A 109 -7.22 -1.94 -32.14
C LYS A 109 -8.05 -0.76 -31.65
N LYS A 110 -7.52 0.06 -30.74
CA LYS A 110 -8.33 1.04 -29.99
C LYS A 110 -7.90 2.49 -30.15
N LEU A 111 -6.66 2.73 -30.58
CA LEU A 111 -6.14 4.07 -30.88
C LEU A 111 -6.13 4.34 -32.40
N ASP A 112 -6.17 5.62 -32.74
CA ASP A 112 -6.02 6.05 -34.12
C ASP A 112 -4.62 5.74 -34.65
N SER A 113 -4.52 5.36 -35.91
CA SER A 113 -3.25 5.02 -36.58
C SER A 113 -2.20 6.14 -36.49
N LYS A 114 -2.63 7.40 -36.57
CA LYS A 114 -1.76 8.58 -36.38
C LYS A 114 -1.12 8.62 -35.00
N ILE A 115 -1.86 8.28 -33.94
CA ILE A 115 -1.35 8.23 -32.58
C ILE A 115 -0.35 7.07 -32.44
N ILE A 116 -0.64 5.92 -33.03
CA ILE A 116 0.22 4.76 -33.00
C ILE A 116 1.55 5.05 -33.71
N LEU A 117 1.52 5.62 -34.91
CA LEU A 117 2.71 6.02 -35.64
C LEU A 117 3.56 7.01 -34.85
N LYS A 118 2.94 7.99 -34.19
CA LYS A 118 3.63 8.92 -33.31
C LYS A 118 4.30 8.23 -32.13
N ILE A 119 3.62 7.29 -31.46
CA ILE A 119 4.19 6.49 -30.36
C ILE A 119 5.41 5.70 -30.86
N LEU A 120 5.33 5.03 -32.01
CA LEU A 120 6.44 4.27 -32.57
C LEU A 120 7.64 5.16 -32.90
N PHE A 121 7.40 6.30 -33.54
CA PHE A 121 8.44 7.27 -33.92
C PHE A 121 9.15 7.85 -32.68
N GLU A 122 8.38 8.33 -31.69
CA GLU A 122 8.93 8.85 -30.43
C GLU A 122 9.80 7.82 -29.71
N ASN A 123 9.40 6.56 -29.72
CA ASN A 123 10.16 5.50 -29.05
C ASN A 123 11.40 5.08 -29.84
N GLY A 124 11.35 5.15 -31.17
CA GLY A 124 12.54 4.97 -31.99
C GLY A 124 13.62 6.02 -31.68
N ILE A 125 13.23 7.27 -31.55
CA ILE A 125 14.15 8.37 -31.18
C ILE A 125 14.63 8.24 -29.73
N ASN A 126 13.78 7.81 -28.80
CA ASN A 126 14.11 7.69 -27.39
C ASN A 126 15.22 6.67 -27.08
N ILE A 127 15.51 5.74 -27.99
CA ILE A 127 16.65 4.82 -27.85
C ILE A 127 17.96 5.59 -27.73
N PHE A 128 18.07 6.73 -28.40
CA PHE A 128 19.26 7.59 -28.40
C PHE A 128 19.23 8.66 -27.30
N ASN A 129 18.16 8.74 -26.53
CA ASN A 129 17.99 9.76 -25.50
C ASN A 129 18.85 9.46 -24.26
N LYS A 130 19.90 10.28 -24.05
CA LYS A 130 20.83 10.22 -22.91
C LYS A 130 20.48 11.18 -21.77
N ASN A 131 19.32 11.81 -21.81
CA ASN A 131 18.93 12.80 -20.79
C ASN A 131 18.91 12.17 -19.39
N LYS A 132 19.31 12.96 -18.39
CA LYS A 132 19.22 12.59 -16.98
C LYS A 132 17.75 12.41 -16.59
N ILE A 133 17.50 11.47 -15.71
CA ILE A 133 16.18 11.20 -15.13
C ILE A 133 16.14 11.86 -13.77
N ASN A 134 15.49 13.01 -13.66
CA ASN A 134 15.35 13.79 -12.42
C ASN A 134 13.97 13.61 -11.79
N SER A 135 12.96 13.30 -12.60
CA SER A 135 11.57 13.15 -12.17
C SER A 135 10.97 11.84 -12.67
N PHE A 136 9.81 11.49 -12.10
CA PHE A 136 9.01 10.38 -12.61
C PHE A 136 8.55 10.62 -14.06
N ASN A 137 8.22 11.87 -14.41
CA ASN A 137 7.89 12.26 -15.78
C ASN A 137 9.03 11.94 -16.75
N ASP A 138 10.29 12.30 -16.41
CA ASP A 138 11.45 12.00 -17.27
C ASP A 138 11.61 10.50 -17.47
N LEU A 139 11.43 9.73 -16.38
CA LEU A 139 11.52 8.27 -16.43
C LEU A 139 10.50 7.65 -17.40
N VAL A 140 9.23 8.09 -17.33
CA VAL A 140 8.18 7.51 -18.17
C VAL A 140 8.29 7.98 -19.62
N ILE A 141 8.66 9.23 -19.87
CA ILE A 141 8.93 9.72 -21.24
C ILE A 141 10.09 8.93 -21.88
N LYS A 142 11.17 8.74 -21.13
CA LYS A 142 12.33 7.95 -21.63
C LYS A 142 11.96 6.51 -21.96
N ARG A 143 11.01 5.90 -21.23
CA ARG A 143 10.61 4.50 -21.41
C ARG A 143 9.54 4.30 -22.47
N TYR A 144 8.62 5.25 -22.63
CA TYR A 144 7.38 5.04 -23.38
C TYR A 144 7.11 6.10 -24.44
N GLY A 145 7.95 7.13 -24.53
CA GLY A 145 7.70 8.31 -25.33
C GLY A 145 6.71 9.28 -24.70
N SER A 146 6.70 10.50 -25.18
CA SER A 146 5.88 11.57 -24.65
C SER A 146 4.37 11.28 -24.80
N THR A 147 3.96 10.80 -25.99
CA THR A 147 2.55 10.56 -26.29
C THR A 147 1.94 9.51 -25.37
N LEU A 148 2.56 8.33 -25.24
CA LEU A 148 2.04 7.26 -24.38
C LEU A 148 2.06 7.65 -22.90
N SER A 149 3.13 8.34 -22.48
CA SER A 149 3.27 8.82 -21.10
C SER A 149 2.18 9.80 -20.73
N THR A 150 1.90 10.78 -21.58
CA THR A 150 0.85 11.78 -21.33
C THR A 150 -0.54 11.17 -21.35
N LEU A 151 -0.84 10.30 -22.32
CA LEU A 151 -2.19 9.73 -22.46
C LEU A 151 -2.58 8.84 -21.28
N PHE A 152 -1.66 8.06 -20.73
CA PHE A 152 -2.00 7.00 -19.78
C PHE A 152 -1.29 7.10 -18.44
N ILE A 153 0.02 7.42 -18.41
CA ILE A 153 0.82 7.27 -17.19
C ILE A 153 0.81 8.53 -16.35
N ASN A 154 1.12 9.68 -16.95
CA ASN A 154 1.21 10.95 -16.21
C ASN A 154 -0.13 11.37 -15.63
N ASN A 155 -1.20 11.32 -16.41
CA ASN A 155 -2.55 11.66 -15.97
C ASN A 155 -3.04 10.73 -14.84
N TYR A 156 -2.76 9.43 -14.95
CA TYR A 156 -3.08 8.48 -13.89
C TYR A 156 -2.25 8.75 -12.63
N SER A 157 -0.94 9.01 -12.77
CA SER A 157 -0.06 9.30 -11.65
C SER A 157 -0.45 10.57 -10.93
N LYS A 158 -0.78 11.65 -11.66
CA LYS A 158 -1.29 12.89 -11.09
C LYS A 158 -2.57 12.66 -10.28
N LYS A 159 -3.50 11.86 -10.81
CA LYS A 159 -4.74 11.51 -10.10
C LYS A 159 -4.46 10.70 -8.83
N LEU A 160 -3.49 9.77 -8.89
CA LEU A 160 -3.16 8.87 -7.77
C LEU A 160 -2.41 9.59 -6.65
N TRP A 161 -1.45 10.46 -6.99
CA TRP A 161 -0.56 11.11 -6.03
C TRP A 161 -0.99 12.53 -5.64
N GLY A 162 -1.97 13.11 -6.33
CA GLY A 162 -2.45 14.46 -6.10
C GLY A 162 -1.50 15.58 -6.56
N ILE A 163 -0.30 15.23 -7.08
CA ILE A 163 0.70 16.18 -7.56
C ILE A 163 1.17 15.84 -8.98
N ASP A 164 1.82 16.80 -9.64
CA ASP A 164 2.32 16.61 -11.00
C ASP A 164 3.48 15.61 -11.04
N SER A 165 3.55 14.81 -12.13
CA SER A 165 4.57 13.79 -12.32
C SER A 165 6.00 14.35 -12.42
N THR A 166 6.16 15.63 -12.74
CA THR A 166 7.46 16.33 -12.75
C THR A 166 8.02 16.55 -11.36
N LEU A 167 7.16 16.60 -10.33
CA LEU A 167 7.54 16.77 -8.92
C LEU A 167 7.74 15.44 -8.20
N LEU A 168 7.34 14.34 -8.81
CA LEU A 168 7.47 13.01 -8.23
C LEU A 168 8.85 12.41 -8.46
N SER A 169 9.40 11.76 -7.43
CA SER A 169 10.65 11.02 -7.55
C SER A 169 10.52 9.86 -8.54
N PRO A 170 11.53 9.57 -9.39
CA PRO A 170 11.55 8.38 -10.24
C PRO A 170 11.40 7.07 -9.47
N LYS A 171 11.78 7.06 -8.18
CA LYS A 171 11.71 5.88 -7.30
C LYS A 171 10.28 5.42 -7.02
N ILE A 172 9.26 6.28 -7.16
CA ILE A 172 7.85 5.89 -6.97
C ILE A 172 7.38 4.82 -7.95
N SER A 173 8.08 4.67 -9.09
CA SER A 173 7.79 3.61 -10.06
C SER A 173 7.87 2.22 -9.44
N GLY A 174 8.71 2.04 -8.42
CA GLY A 174 8.93 0.75 -7.74
C GLY A 174 9.21 -0.37 -8.74
N GLY A 175 8.65 -1.55 -8.46
CA GLY A 175 8.70 -2.70 -9.37
C GLY A 175 7.66 -2.66 -10.51
N ARG A 176 6.66 -1.78 -10.44
CA ARG A 176 5.50 -1.78 -11.35
C ARG A 176 5.84 -1.42 -12.79
N LEU A 177 6.88 -0.62 -13.01
CA LEU A 177 7.33 -0.23 -14.34
C LEU A 177 8.60 -0.98 -14.81
N LYS A 178 9.18 -1.87 -14.00
CA LYS A 178 10.47 -2.52 -14.32
C LYS A 178 10.45 -3.37 -15.60
N ASN A 179 9.32 -3.96 -15.95
CA ASN A 179 9.20 -4.89 -17.09
C ASN A 179 8.37 -4.33 -18.25
N LEU A 180 8.03 -3.05 -18.21
CA LEU A 180 7.23 -2.38 -19.23
C LEU A 180 8.13 -1.43 -20.04
N ASN A 181 9.08 -1.94 -20.81
CA ASN A 181 9.71 -1.17 -21.87
C ASN A 181 9.01 -1.52 -23.20
N ILE A 182 9.15 -0.66 -24.23
CA ILE A 182 8.53 -0.91 -25.55
C ILE A 182 8.99 -2.21 -26.17
N ILE A 183 10.24 -2.61 -25.96
CA ILE A 183 10.78 -3.90 -26.42
C ILE A 183 10.02 -5.05 -25.73
N SER A 184 9.71 -4.93 -24.45
CA SER A 184 8.87 -5.94 -23.77
C SER A 184 7.41 -5.89 -24.23
N ILE A 185 6.88 -4.72 -24.59
CA ILE A 185 5.54 -4.58 -25.18
C ILE A 185 5.51 -5.25 -26.58
N ILE A 186 6.56 -5.16 -27.36
CA ILE A 186 6.69 -5.83 -28.66
C ILE A 186 6.97 -7.34 -28.48
N ASN A 187 7.79 -7.73 -27.51
CA ASN A 187 8.12 -9.12 -27.18
C ASN A 187 7.00 -9.92 -26.47
N ILE A 188 5.87 -9.31 -26.14
CA ILE A 188 4.66 -10.01 -25.68
C ILE A 188 4.04 -10.90 -26.79
N PHE A 189 4.66 -11.04 -27.94
CA PHE A 189 4.39 -12.16 -28.84
C PHE A 189 4.85 -13.53 -28.28
N SER A 190 5.65 -13.57 -27.26
CA SER A 190 6.08 -14.77 -26.55
C SER A 190 5.11 -15.03 -25.37
N ASN A 191 4.39 -16.12 -25.47
CA ASN A 191 3.38 -16.70 -24.57
C ASN A 191 3.68 -16.73 -23.05
N ARG A 192 3.95 -15.62 -22.41
CA ARG A 192 3.89 -15.55 -20.95
C ARG A 192 2.47 -15.14 -20.56
N LYS A 193 1.67 -16.13 -20.19
CA LYS A 193 0.43 -15.91 -19.42
C LYS A 193 0.81 -15.14 -18.15
N HIS A 194 0.74 -13.82 -18.19
CA HIS A 194 0.73 -13.03 -16.97
C HIS A 194 -0.57 -13.37 -16.24
N PHE A 195 -0.45 -13.98 -15.07
CA PHE A 195 -1.55 -14.18 -14.12
C PHE A 195 -2.04 -12.85 -13.51
N GLU A 196 -1.91 -11.73 -14.23
CA GLU A 196 -2.41 -10.43 -13.83
C GLU A 196 -3.89 -10.33 -14.11
N GLY A 197 -4.70 -10.59 -13.12
CA GLY A 197 -6.15 -10.58 -13.21
C GLY A 197 -6.81 -11.48 -12.18
N PHE A 198 -6.04 -12.38 -11.58
CA PHE A 198 -6.51 -13.22 -10.48
C PHE A 198 -6.01 -12.70 -9.14
N PHE A 199 -6.92 -12.62 -8.18
CA PHE A 199 -6.61 -12.29 -6.80
C PHE A 199 -7.64 -12.94 -5.88
N TYR A 200 -7.29 -13.10 -4.62
CA TYR A 200 -8.26 -13.53 -3.62
C TYR A 200 -9.06 -12.34 -3.09
N TYR A 201 -10.33 -12.59 -2.87
CA TYR A 201 -11.21 -11.58 -2.29
C TYR A 201 -12.23 -12.24 -1.36
N PRO A 202 -12.41 -11.75 -0.13
CA PRO A 202 -13.38 -12.30 0.81
C PRO A 202 -14.81 -12.01 0.37
N LYS A 203 -15.73 -12.96 0.55
CA LYS A 203 -17.15 -12.85 0.16
C LYS A 203 -17.85 -11.62 0.77
N ASN A 204 -17.46 -11.25 1.99
CA ASN A 204 -18.11 -10.18 2.75
C ASN A 204 -17.32 -8.88 2.80
N GLY A 205 -16.41 -8.63 1.85
CA GLY A 205 -15.54 -7.48 1.79
C GLY A 205 -14.16 -7.73 2.39
N PHE A 206 -13.21 -6.84 2.09
CA PHE A 206 -11.81 -7.04 2.47
C PHE A 206 -11.56 -6.94 3.98
N GLY A 207 -12.38 -6.12 4.66
CA GLY A 207 -12.29 -5.89 6.11
C GLY A 207 -12.46 -7.12 6.96
N ILE A 208 -13.21 -8.14 6.48
CA ILE A 208 -13.45 -9.38 7.24
C ILE A 208 -12.17 -10.11 7.64
N ILE A 209 -11.06 -9.94 6.90
CA ILE A 209 -9.74 -10.49 7.27
C ILE A 209 -9.34 -9.99 8.66
N PHE A 210 -9.54 -8.69 8.90
CA PHE A 210 -9.14 -8.02 10.14
C PHE A 210 -10.11 -8.30 11.28
N ASP A 211 -11.40 -8.45 10.96
CA ASP A 211 -12.41 -8.89 11.94
C ASP A 211 -12.07 -10.29 12.45
N LYS A 212 -11.67 -11.21 11.55
CA LYS A 212 -11.24 -12.56 11.95
C LYS A 212 -9.94 -12.57 12.74
N ILE A 213 -8.99 -11.70 12.42
CA ILE A 213 -7.79 -11.50 13.26
C ILE A 213 -8.19 -11.01 14.64
N LYS A 214 -9.12 -10.05 14.75
CA LYS A 214 -9.64 -9.54 16.02
C LYS A 214 -10.30 -10.64 16.86
N GLU A 215 -11.11 -11.49 16.23
CA GLU A 215 -11.72 -12.65 16.91
C GLU A 215 -10.63 -13.61 17.46
N GLU A 216 -9.61 -13.91 16.67
CA GLU A 216 -8.52 -14.83 17.02
C GLU A 216 -7.67 -14.33 18.21
N ILE A 217 -7.36 -13.03 18.28
CA ILE A 217 -6.53 -12.45 19.33
C ILE A 217 -7.30 -12.15 20.64
N GLN A 218 -8.58 -12.48 20.69
CA GLN A 218 -9.42 -12.28 21.88
C GLN A 218 -9.36 -10.85 22.41
N ASN A 219 -10.33 -10.05 22.15
CA ASN A 219 -10.54 -8.60 22.34
C ASN A 219 -9.95 -7.91 23.58
N ASN A 220 -9.49 -8.64 24.62
CA ASN A 220 -9.14 -8.11 25.94
C ASN A 220 -7.93 -7.15 25.95
N ASN A 221 -7.13 -7.14 24.87
CA ASN A 221 -5.92 -6.33 24.77
C ASN A 221 -6.02 -5.23 23.70
N MET A 222 -7.23 -4.91 23.24
CA MET A 222 -7.45 -3.85 22.25
C MET A 222 -8.25 -2.69 22.88
N PHE A 223 -7.69 -1.51 22.75
CA PHE A 223 -8.26 -0.26 23.25
C PHE A 223 -8.64 0.62 22.07
N LEU A 224 -9.93 0.66 21.76
CA LEU A 224 -10.50 1.55 20.72
C LEU A 224 -10.71 2.95 21.32
N ASN A 225 -10.92 3.96 20.47
CA ASN A 225 -11.04 5.37 20.86
C ASN A 225 -9.84 5.83 21.73
N SER A 226 -8.67 5.26 21.47
CA SER A 226 -7.44 5.46 22.23
C SER A 226 -6.37 6.07 21.30
N ASN A 227 -6.52 7.36 21.04
CA ASN A 227 -5.59 8.10 20.19
C ASN A 227 -4.28 8.37 20.96
N ILE A 228 -3.14 7.97 20.37
CA ILE A 228 -1.83 8.28 20.94
C ILE A 228 -1.46 9.70 20.54
N THR A 229 -1.34 10.57 21.52
CA THR A 229 -1.10 12.02 21.33
C THR A 229 0.34 12.40 21.58
N LYS A 230 1.09 11.64 22.41
CA LYS A 230 2.53 11.82 22.61
C LYS A 230 3.23 10.48 22.79
N ILE A 231 4.49 10.43 22.38
CA ILE A 231 5.42 9.33 22.62
C ILE A 231 6.66 9.91 23.28
N PHE A 232 6.88 9.53 24.55
CA PHE A 232 8.00 10.01 25.32
C PHE A 232 9.24 9.12 25.13
N HIS A 233 10.39 9.77 24.93
CA HIS A 233 11.65 9.07 24.80
C HIS A 233 12.78 9.81 25.51
N ASN A 234 13.77 9.06 25.93
CA ASN A 234 15.06 9.56 26.43
C ASN A 234 16.15 8.99 25.55
N ASP A 235 16.95 9.85 24.93
CA ASP A 235 17.97 9.45 23.96
C ASP A 235 17.37 8.56 22.85
N ASN A 236 17.74 7.28 22.82
CA ASN A 236 17.31 6.33 21.82
C ASN A 236 16.28 5.31 22.36
N LYS A 237 15.65 5.57 23.52
CA LYS A 237 14.72 4.64 24.13
C LYS A 237 13.38 5.30 24.41
N ILE A 238 12.31 4.68 23.93
CA ILE A 238 10.94 5.05 24.26
C ILE A 238 10.62 4.53 25.67
N ASN A 239 9.91 5.32 26.48
CA ASN A 239 9.59 4.99 27.86
C ASN A 239 8.11 5.13 28.22
N ALA A 240 7.36 5.99 27.52
CA ALA A 240 5.94 6.17 27.78
C ALA A 240 5.17 6.64 26.55
N ILE A 241 3.85 6.48 26.57
CA ILE A 241 2.92 7.06 25.61
C ILE A 241 1.81 7.82 26.36
N GLU A 242 1.23 8.83 25.70
CA GLU A 242 0.07 9.56 26.18
C GLU A 242 -1.13 9.26 25.31
N ILE A 243 -2.26 8.95 25.94
CA ILE A 243 -3.51 8.56 25.28
C ILE A 243 -4.52 9.67 25.52
N ASN A 244 -5.13 10.19 24.45
CA ASN A 244 -6.22 11.19 24.49
C ASN A 244 -5.88 12.44 25.33
N ASP A 245 -4.62 12.89 25.32
CA ASP A 245 -4.08 14.07 26.04
C ASP A 245 -4.23 14.02 27.57
N ASN A 246 -4.57 12.88 28.17
CA ASN A 246 -4.86 12.82 29.60
C ASN A 246 -4.28 11.61 30.34
N LYS A 247 -3.98 10.52 29.65
CA LYS A 247 -3.53 9.28 30.29
C LYS A 247 -2.13 8.92 29.81
N LYS A 248 -1.13 9.07 30.67
CA LYS A 248 0.24 8.61 30.41
C LYS A 248 0.44 7.20 30.97
N ILE A 249 0.99 6.31 30.16
CA ILE A 249 1.35 4.93 30.52
C ILE A 249 2.79 4.64 30.16
N GLU A 250 3.48 3.88 31.02
CA GLU A 250 4.83 3.39 30.74
C GLU A 250 4.77 2.24 29.73
N VAL A 251 5.78 2.17 28.86
CA VAL A 251 5.91 1.14 27.82
C VAL A 251 7.34 0.65 27.71
N ASP A 252 7.51 -0.65 27.46
CA ASP A 252 8.84 -1.26 27.28
C ASP A 252 9.27 -1.21 25.80
N GLN A 253 8.35 -1.54 24.90
CA GLN A 253 8.56 -1.55 23.45
C GLN A 253 7.30 -1.13 22.70
N ILE A 254 7.50 -0.48 21.56
CA ILE A 254 6.41 -0.05 20.71
C ILE A 254 6.59 -0.64 19.31
N ILE A 255 5.49 -1.16 18.73
CA ILE A 255 5.33 -1.32 17.30
C ILE A 255 4.40 -0.21 16.83
N ASN A 256 4.91 0.71 16.00
CA ASN A 256 4.14 1.80 15.45
C ASN A 256 3.70 1.51 14.02
N SER A 257 2.41 1.66 13.74
CA SER A 257 1.83 1.58 12.40
C SER A 257 1.21 2.89 11.90
N LEU A 258 1.39 3.98 12.64
CA LEU A 258 0.98 5.32 12.19
C LEU A 258 1.87 5.83 11.05
N PRO A 259 1.36 6.72 10.18
CA PRO A 259 2.18 7.43 9.19
C PRO A 259 3.37 8.14 9.83
N ILE A 260 4.50 8.18 9.11
CA ILE A 260 5.75 8.70 9.64
C ILE A 260 5.68 10.18 10.05
N ASN A 261 4.91 10.98 9.31
CA ASN A 261 4.66 12.39 9.66
C ASN A 261 3.88 12.51 10.98
N ILE A 262 2.90 11.65 11.24
CA ILE A 262 2.16 11.67 12.49
C ILE A 262 3.09 11.33 13.66
N ILE A 263 3.83 10.22 13.57
CA ILE A 263 4.72 9.82 14.67
C ILE A 263 5.80 10.86 14.95
N ALA A 264 6.38 11.47 13.90
CA ALA A 264 7.40 12.49 14.05
C ALA A 264 6.90 13.73 14.82
N ASN A 265 5.63 14.08 14.64
CA ASN A 265 5.02 15.24 15.30
C ASN A 265 4.58 14.97 16.76
N ILE A 266 4.43 13.71 17.17
CA ILE A 266 3.99 13.36 18.55
C ILE A 266 5.15 12.89 19.46
N LEU A 267 6.39 12.88 18.98
CA LEU A 267 7.57 12.57 19.80
C LEU A 267 7.86 13.68 20.81
N GLU A 268 8.18 13.29 22.07
CA GLU A 268 8.61 14.16 23.16
C GLU A 268 9.88 13.61 23.83
N PRO A 269 10.99 14.39 23.85
CA PRO A 269 11.17 15.72 23.29
C PRO A 269 11.05 15.74 21.74
N LYS A 270 10.71 16.92 21.18
CA LYS A 270 10.56 17.10 19.72
C LYS A 270 11.85 16.75 19.00
N ILE A 271 11.70 16.12 17.83
CA ILE A 271 12.84 15.89 16.92
C ILE A 271 13.30 17.20 16.25
N PRO A 272 14.56 17.26 15.77
CA PRO A 272 15.07 18.45 15.10
C PRO A 272 14.18 18.89 13.94
N ILE A 273 13.96 20.21 13.80
CA ILE A 273 13.08 20.81 12.80
C ILE A 273 13.43 20.38 11.37
N LYS A 274 14.74 20.24 11.07
CA LYS A 274 15.20 19.75 9.75
C LYS A 274 14.66 18.35 9.39
N ILE A 275 14.40 17.52 10.39
CA ILE A 275 13.81 16.19 10.17
C ILE A 275 12.30 16.31 10.00
N LEU A 276 11.65 17.18 10.78
CA LEU A 276 10.21 17.46 10.62
C LEU A 276 9.88 17.98 9.21
N ASP A 277 10.71 18.87 8.67
CA ASP A 277 10.54 19.43 7.31
C ASP A 277 10.67 18.36 6.20
N ILE A 278 11.38 17.27 6.47
CA ILE A 278 11.54 16.17 5.50
C ILE A 278 10.33 15.22 5.53
N VAL A 279 9.70 15.05 6.69
CA VAL A 279 8.63 14.03 6.87
C VAL A 279 7.23 14.63 6.71
N ASN A 280 7.06 15.94 6.78
CA ASN A 280 5.81 16.68 6.52
C ASN A 280 5.70 17.07 5.06
#